data_38791cb5d0c1cc93597d69ae49cfc58f
#
_entry.id   38791cb5d0c1cc93597d69ae49cfc58f
#
_cell.length_a   1.000
_cell.length_b   1.000
_cell.length_c   1.000
_cell.angle_alpha   90.00
_cell.angle_beta   90.00
_cell.angle_gamma   90.00
#
_symmetry.space_group_name_H-M   'P 1'
#
loop_
_entity.id
_entity.type
_entity.pdbx_description
1 polymer ?
#
loop_
_entity_poly.entity_id
_entity_poly.type
_entity_poly.pdbx_seq_one_letter_code
_entity_poly.pdbx_strand_id
1 'polypeptide(L)'
;MKLKEKSMMNIFEKIFGNSQANTKEKNTMTNIEKALELINTFGNGDSEKAASLLAEGYIQHNLAYGTGRDAFVGSVAYLASAPVKTTVNNIRAFNDGDKVFLQTVYNFAGVGEQVAFDIFRFDEDGKIAEHWDNLVAKATPNPSGRTQIDGTMELKDLDKTEVNRELVKNFLYDVMQGNHPEKTPDYFDGDTYIQHNTGIADGLSGLGAALAALAKQDIQMIYTTVHQVLAQGNFVLAVSEGTFGGAPTSYYDLWRVENGKIAEHWDVMETIADKATWQNKNGKF
;
A
#
# COMPACT_ATOMS: atom_id res chain seq x y z
N MET A 1 41.70 63.18 -5.98
CA MET A 1 40.56 62.47 -5.38
C MET A 1 40.00 61.36 -6.32
N LYS A 2 40.80 60.78 -7.20
CA LYS A 2 40.41 59.72 -8.16
C LYS A 2 41.21 58.40 -8.04
N LEU A 3 42.07 58.25 -7.03
CA LEU A 3 42.90 57.07 -6.84
C LEU A 3 42.49 56.20 -5.64
N LYS A 4 41.54 56.65 -4.77
CA LYS A 4 41.06 55.86 -3.63
C LYS A 4 39.80 55.06 -3.91
N GLU A 5 39.02 55.38 -4.94
CA GLU A 5 37.80 54.62 -5.31
C GLU A 5 38.10 53.34 -6.08
N LYS A 6 39.21 53.23 -6.83
CA LYS A 6 39.57 51.99 -7.55
C LYS A 6 40.11 50.88 -6.63
N SER A 7 40.56 51.19 -5.42
CA SER A 7 41.10 50.21 -4.49
C SER A 7 40.01 49.52 -3.66
N MET A 8 38.86 50.15 -3.43
CA MET A 8 37.74 49.57 -2.68
C MET A 8 36.88 48.66 -3.51
N MET A 9 36.72 48.91 -4.81
CA MET A 9 35.95 48.05 -5.72
C MET A 9 36.62 46.69 -5.96
N ASN A 10 37.94 46.61 -5.95
CA ASN A 10 38.68 45.34 -6.11
C ASN A 10 38.68 44.46 -4.84
N ILE A 11 38.34 45.00 -3.67
CA ILE A 11 38.26 44.22 -2.43
C ILE A 11 36.84 43.60 -2.31
N PHE A 12 35.81 44.26 -2.78
CA PHE A 12 34.44 43.74 -2.78
C PHE A 12 34.22 42.59 -3.78
N GLU A 13 34.85 42.64 -4.98
CA GLU A 13 34.78 41.55 -5.95
C GLU A 13 35.57 40.30 -5.54
N LYS A 14 36.61 40.44 -4.67
CA LYS A 14 37.36 39.27 -4.15
C LYS A 14 36.69 38.58 -2.95
N ILE A 15 35.73 39.19 -2.29
CA ILE A 15 35.05 38.63 -1.12
C ILE A 15 33.69 38.05 -1.50
N PHE A 16 33.05 38.50 -2.58
CA PHE A 16 31.72 38.06 -3.02
C PHE A 16 31.71 37.49 -4.47
N GLY A 17 32.86 37.35 -5.10
CA GLY A 17 33.01 36.71 -6.40
C GLY A 17 33.19 35.20 -6.28
N ASN A 18 32.21 34.45 -6.75
CA ASN A 18 32.10 32.98 -6.88
C ASN A 18 31.64 32.20 -5.64
N SER A 19 30.35 32.26 -5.40
CA SER A 19 29.61 31.12 -4.87
C SER A 19 28.21 31.10 -5.50
N GLN A 20 28.16 31.04 -6.82
CA GLN A 20 27.03 30.41 -7.51
C GLN A 20 27.46 28.98 -7.84
N ALA A 21 27.59 28.15 -6.81
CA ALA A 21 27.42 26.71 -6.97
C ALA A 21 25.93 26.52 -7.32
N ASN A 22 25.67 26.45 -8.61
CA ASN A 22 24.42 26.04 -9.19
C ASN A 22 24.27 24.54 -8.87
N THR A 23 24.00 24.20 -7.59
CA THR A 23 23.44 22.91 -7.23
C THR A 23 22.03 22.94 -7.82
N LYS A 24 21.87 22.54 -9.08
CA LYS A 24 20.68 21.85 -9.52
C LYS A 24 20.56 20.67 -8.55
N GLU A 25 19.81 20.80 -7.48
CA GLU A 25 19.22 19.65 -6.83
C GLU A 25 18.54 18.88 -7.95
N LYS A 26 19.10 17.74 -8.29
CA LYS A 26 18.39 16.75 -9.09
C LYS A 26 17.16 16.45 -8.22
N ASN A 27 16.01 16.96 -8.63
CA ASN A 27 14.73 16.62 -8.04
C ASN A 27 14.55 15.12 -8.31
N THR A 28 15.14 14.29 -7.44
CA THR A 28 15.08 12.83 -7.54
C THR A 28 13.72 12.43 -6.97
N MET A 29 12.90 11.79 -7.79
CA MET A 29 11.59 11.26 -7.40
C MET A 29 11.73 10.42 -6.13
N THR A 30 10.83 10.64 -5.19
CA THR A 30 10.67 9.79 -3.99
C THR A 30 10.21 8.38 -4.39
N ASN A 31 10.35 7.41 -3.50
CA ASN A 31 9.87 6.05 -3.76
C ASN A 31 8.36 6.01 -4.00
N ILE A 32 7.57 6.82 -3.28
CA ILE A 32 6.12 6.95 -3.52
C ILE A 32 5.86 7.48 -4.95
N GLU A 33 6.53 8.55 -5.37
CA GLU A 33 6.38 9.09 -6.73
C GLU A 33 6.75 8.07 -7.81
N LYS A 34 7.81 7.28 -7.61
CA LYS A 34 8.19 6.22 -8.54
C LYS A 34 7.17 5.08 -8.61
N ALA A 35 6.62 4.66 -7.46
CA ALA A 35 5.58 3.64 -7.41
C ALA A 35 4.30 4.13 -8.12
N LEU A 36 3.88 5.37 -7.86
CA LEU A 36 2.74 6.00 -8.55
C LEU A 36 2.98 6.12 -10.07
N GLU A 37 4.17 6.54 -10.47
CA GLU A 37 4.55 6.63 -11.89
C GLU A 37 4.48 5.25 -12.54
N LEU A 38 4.99 4.19 -11.85
CA LEU A 38 4.95 2.83 -12.38
C LEU A 38 3.51 2.37 -12.64
N ILE A 39 2.61 2.48 -11.65
CA ILE A 39 1.22 2.02 -11.85
C ILE A 39 0.48 2.86 -12.90
N ASN A 40 0.81 4.15 -13.05
CA ASN A 40 0.23 5.01 -14.08
C ASN A 40 0.60 4.57 -15.50
N THR A 41 1.69 3.78 -15.67
CA THR A 41 2.05 3.23 -16.98
C THR A 41 0.99 2.26 -17.51
N PHE A 42 0.19 1.64 -16.67
CA PHE A 42 -0.97 0.84 -17.10
C PHE A 42 -2.03 1.66 -17.83
N GLY A 43 -2.21 2.93 -17.44
CA GLY A 43 -3.17 3.84 -18.05
C GLY A 43 -2.66 4.57 -19.29
N ASN A 44 -1.39 5.03 -19.26
CA ASN A 44 -0.79 5.82 -20.34
C ASN A 44 -0.04 4.98 -21.38
N GLY A 45 0.30 3.70 -21.06
CA GLY A 45 0.99 2.79 -21.96
C GLY A 45 2.49 3.03 -22.11
N ASP A 46 3.12 3.80 -21.21
CA ASP A 46 4.54 4.15 -21.28
C ASP A 46 5.43 2.99 -20.83
N SER A 47 5.69 2.06 -21.75
CA SER A 47 6.52 0.89 -21.53
C SER A 47 8.01 1.24 -21.25
N GLU A 48 8.52 2.32 -21.83
CA GLU A 48 9.90 2.78 -21.59
C GLU A 48 10.05 3.30 -20.15
N LYS A 49 9.08 4.08 -19.69
CA LYS A 49 9.04 4.55 -18.30
C LYS A 49 8.95 3.37 -17.34
N ALA A 50 8.06 2.40 -17.57
CA ALA A 50 7.95 1.20 -16.75
C ALA A 50 9.29 0.47 -16.66
N ALA A 51 9.94 0.20 -17.80
CA ALA A 51 11.26 -0.44 -17.83
C ALA A 51 12.34 0.36 -17.07
N SER A 52 12.27 1.69 -17.13
CA SER A 52 13.24 2.57 -16.44
C SER A 52 13.11 2.58 -14.93
N LEU A 53 11.91 2.30 -14.40
CA LEU A 53 11.63 2.29 -12.97
C LEU A 53 11.91 0.94 -12.31
N LEU A 54 11.81 -0.16 -13.07
CA LEU A 54 11.97 -1.53 -12.58
C LEU A 54 13.43 -1.98 -12.55
N ALA A 55 13.79 -2.75 -11.54
CA ALA A 55 15.04 -3.51 -11.53
C ALA A 55 15.02 -4.60 -12.62
N GLU A 56 16.18 -5.01 -13.10
CA GLU A 56 16.29 -6.07 -14.10
C GLU A 56 15.72 -7.39 -13.58
N GLY A 57 16.03 -7.73 -12.33
CA GLY A 57 15.55 -8.92 -11.64
C GLY A 57 14.24 -8.73 -10.89
N TYR A 58 13.34 -7.85 -11.36
CA TYR A 58 12.06 -7.58 -10.69
C TYR A 58 11.26 -8.86 -10.40
N ILE A 59 10.78 -8.98 -9.15
CA ILE A 59 10.03 -10.13 -8.63
C ILE A 59 8.55 -9.76 -8.48
N GLN A 60 7.67 -10.60 -9.06
CA GLN A 60 6.22 -10.45 -8.97
C GLN A 60 5.62 -11.53 -8.07
N HIS A 61 4.80 -11.13 -7.08
CA HIS A 61 4.05 -12.04 -6.20
C HIS A 61 2.56 -12.15 -6.52
N ASN A 62 2.04 -11.37 -7.48
CA ASN A 62 0.72 -11.66 -8.03
C ASN A 62 0.80 -12.93 -8.86
N LEU A 63 0.08 -13.96 -8.42
CA LEU A 63 0.16 -15.31 -8.98
C LEU A 63 -0.45 -15.42 -10.39
N ALA A 64 -1.27 -14.45 -10.80
CA ALA A 64 -1.90 -14.40 -12.11
C ALA A 64 -0.99 -13.84 -13.22
N TYR A 65 0.19 -13.28 -12.85
CA TYR A 65 1.09 -12.63 -13.79
C TYR A 65 2.49 -13.26 -13.80
N GLY A 66 3.18 -13.13 -14.94
CA GLY A 66 4.59 -13.51 -15.06
C GLY A 66 5.51 -12.64 -14.20
N THR A 67 6.69 -13.15 -13.88
CA THR A 67 7.73 -12.41 -13.14
C THR A 67 8.78 -11.83 -14.08
N GLY A 68 9.54 -10.84 -13.58
CA GLY A 68 10.58 -10.12 -14.30
C GLY A 68 10.08 -8.84 -14.97
N ARG A 69 11.04 -7.93 -15.19
CA ARG A 69 10.77 -6.61 -15.80
C ARG A 69 10.04 -6.71 -17.14
N ASP A 70 10.45 -7.64 -17.99
CA ASP A 70 9.88 -7.78 -19.33
C ASP A 70 8.41 -8.25 -19.30
N ALA A 71 8.03 -9.09 -18.32
CA ALA A 71 6.64 -9.49 -18.13
C ALA A 71 5.75 -8.29 -17.72
N PHE A 72 6.25 -7.43 -16.82
CA PHE A 72 5.53 -6.20 -16.43
C PHE A 72 5.39 -5.25 -17.62
N VAL A 73 6.47 -4.98 -18.35
CA VAL A 73 6.47 -4.12 -19.54
C VAL A 73 5.52 -4.68 -20.62
N GLY A 74 5.50 -5.99 -20.80
CA GLY A 74 4.57 -6.67 -21.69
C GLY A 74 3.11 -6.45 -21.29
N SER A 75 2.80 -6.45 -19.99
CA SER A 75 1.45 -6.15 -19.47
C SER A 75 1.05 -4.70 -19.75
N VAL A 76 1.97 -3.74 -19.59
CA VAL A 76 1.73 -2.33 -19.96
C VAL A 76 1.40 -2.20 -21.44
N ALA A 77 2.19 -2.81 -22.31
CA ALA A 77 1.96 -2.79 -23.77
C ALA A 77 0.63 -3.46 -24.16
N TYR A 78 0.29 -4.58 -23.53
CA TYR A 78 -0.99 -5.27 -23.72
C TYR A 78 -2.18 -4.37 -23.37
N LEU A 79 -2.17 -3.76 -22.19
CA LEU A 79 -3.24 -2.86 -21.73
C LEU A 79 -3.33 -1.60 -22.61
N ALA A 80 -2.20 -1.07 -23.10
CA ALA A 80 -2.18 0.05 -24.02
C ALA A 80 -2.85 -0.26 -25.36
N SER A 81 -2.84 -1.52 -25.81
CA SER A 81 -3.48 -1.99 -27.04
C SER A 81 -4.98 -2.20 -26.91
N ALA A 82 -5.52 -2.25 -25.69
CA ALA A 82 -6.92 -2.51 -25.43
C ALA A 82 -7.82 -1.36 -25.96
N PRO A 83 -9.03 -1.68 -26.49
CA PRO A 83 -9.96 -0.67 -27.01
C PRO A 83 -10.46 0.27 -25.91
N VAL A 84 -10.62 -0.22 -24.68
CA VAL A 84 -10.94 0.57 -23.49
C VAL A 84 -9.68 0.79 -22.70
N LYS A 85 -9.37 2.04 -22.40
CA LYS A 85 -8.16 2.38 -21.64
C LYS A 85 -8.30 2.01 -20.19
N THR A 86 -7.19 1.54 -19.61
CA THR A 86 -7.07 1.34 -18.16
C THR A 86 -7.12 2.67 -17.44
N THR A 87 -7.85 2.72 -16.33
CA THR A 87 -7.81 3.84 -15.39
C THR A 87 -7.12 3.42 -14.09
N VAL A 88 -6.37 4.36 -13.52
CA VAL A 88 -5.62 4.19 -12.27
C VAL A 88 -5.94 5.38 -11.38
N ASN A 89 -6.48 5.12 -10.20
CA ASN A 89 -6.82 6.16 -9.23
C ASN A 89 -6.27 5.78 -7.86
N ASN A 90 -5.11 6.34 -7.48
CA ASN A 90 -4.54 6.12 -6.16
C ASN A 90 -5.31 6.88 -5.09
N ILE A 91 -5.62 6.21 -4.00
CA ILE A 91 -6.40 6.72 -2.86
C ILE A 91 -5.48 7.07 -1.69
N ARG A 92 -4.60 6.14 -1.28
CA ARG A 92 -3.66 6.30 -0.16
C ARG A 92 -2.30 5.80 -0.56
N ALA A 93 -1.27 6.43 -0.01
CA ALA A 93 0.11 5.99 -0.14
C ALA A 93 0.88 6.30 1.12
N PHE A 94 1.77 5.40 1.53
CA PHE A 94 2.77 5.68 2.55
C PHE A 94 4.06 4.88 2.31
N ASN A 95 5.13 5.28 3.00
CA ASN A 95 6.46 4.69 2.87
C ASN A 95 6.92 4.12 4.21
N ASP A 96 7.53 2.92 4.16
CA ASP A 96 8.17 2.29 5.31
C ASP A 96 9.53 1.70 4.90
N GLY A 97 10.60 2.41 5.24
CA GLY A 97 11.95 2.00 4.82
C GLY A 97 12.09 1.94 3.30
N ASP A 98 12.41 0.77 2.78
CA ASP A 98 12.54 0.47 1.35
C ASP A 98 11.22 0.09 0.67
N LYS A 99 10.10 0.09 1.40
CA LYS A 99 8.80 -0.31 0.89
C LYS A 99 7.82 0.86 0.79
N VAL A 100 6.98 0.81 -0.23
CA VAL A 100 5.86 1.73 -0.45
C VAL A 100 4.58 0.93 -0.51
N PHE A 101 3.58 1.34 0.26
CA PHE A 101 2.20 0.89 0.15
C PHE A 101 1.37 1.85 -0.69
N LEU A 102 0.54 1.30 -1.58
CA LEU A 102 -0.49 2.03 -2.31
C LEU A 102 -1.84 1.34 -2.15
N GLN A 103 -2.89 2.11 -1.87
CA GLN A 103 -4.27 1.70 -2.08
C GLN A 103 -4.77 2.36 -3.36
N THR A 104 -5.15 1.55 -4.33
CA THR A 104 -5.47 2.04 -5.69
C THR A 104 -6.76 1.43 -6.19
N VAL A 105 -7.54 2.21 -6.96
CA VAL A 105 -8.65 1.68 -7.76
C VAL A 105 -8.17 1.58 -9.20
N TYR A 106 -8.16 0.36 -9.72
CA TYR A 106 -7.87 0.06 -11.12
C TYR A 106 -9.15 -0.29 -11.87
N ASN A 107 -9.21 0.09 -13.15
CA ASN A 107 -10.14 -0.51 -14.10
C ASN A 107 -9.34 -0.92 -15.34
N PHE A 108 -8.82 -2.15 -15.31
CA PHE A 108 -7.98 -2.69 -16.37
C PHE A 108 -8.82 -2.96 -17.63
N ALA A 109 -8.53 -2.24 -18.72
CA ALA A 109 -9.17 -2.41 -20.02
C ALA A 109 -10.73 -2.42 -19.96
N GLY A 110 -11.33 -1.78 -18.96
CA GLY A 110 -12.78 -1.67 -18.82
C GLY A 110 -13.50 -2.89 -18.26
N VAL A 111 -12.77 -3.86 -17.64
CA VAL A 111 -13.41 -5.07 -17.07
C VAL A 111 -14.15 -4.81 -15.75
N GLY A 112 -14.08 -3.60 -15.19
CA GLY A 112 -14.69 -3.20 -13.93
C GLY A 112 -13.67 -2.67 -12.93
N GLU A 113 -14.14 -1.86 -11.98
CA GLU A 113 -13.29 -1.30 -10.94
C GLU A 113 -12.88 -2.37 -9.93
N GLN A 114 -11.59 -2.39 -9.60
CA GLN A 114 -10.98 -3.24 -8.59
C GLN A 114 -10.25 -2.39 -7.56
N VAL A 115 -10.40 -2.71 -6.29
CA VAL A 115 -9.63 -2.12 -5.19
C VAL A 115 -8.42 -3.00 -4.95
N ALA A 116 -7.24 -2.39 -5.00
CA ALA A 116 -5.96 -3.05 -4.79
C ALA A 116 -5.21 -2.47 -3.59
N PHE A 117 -4.51 -3.34 -2.87
CA PHE A 117 -3.45 -2.99 -1.93
C PHE A 117 -2.14 -3.51 -2.51
N ASP A 118 -1.28 -2.59 -2.94
CA ASP A 118 -0.01 -2.87 -3.57
C ASP A 118 1.14 -2.57 -2.60
N ILE A 119 2.17 -3.39 -2.57
CA ILE A 119 3.44 -3.14 -1.87
C ILE A 119 4.56 -3.23 -2.89
N PHE A 120 5.38 -2.18 -3.00
CA PHE A 120 6.57 -2.13 -3.82
C PHE A 120 7.81 -2.03 -2.94
N ARG A 121 8.81 -2.91 -3.15
CA ARG A 121 10.12 -2.79 -2.51
C ARG A 121 11.13 -2.23 -3.50
N PHE A 122 11.95 -1.33 -3.01
CA PHE A 122 13.01 -0.66 -3.74
C PHE A 122 14.38 -1.26 -3.39
N ASP A 123 15.25 -1.37 -4.38
CA ASP A 123 16.65 -1.74 -4.18
C ASP A 123 17.53 -0.51 -3.84
N GLU A 124 18.83 -0.75 -3.62
CA GLU A 124 19.81 0.29 -3.28
C GLU A 124 20.03 1.32 -4.41
N ASP A 125 19.74 0.96 -5.66
CA ASP A 125 19.78 1.86 -6.82
C ASP A 125 18.48 2.68 -6.96
N GLY A 126 17.51 2.47 -6.05
CA GLY A 126 16.22 3.12 -6.07
C GLY A 126 15.32 2.67 -7.23
N LYS A 127 15.48 1.41 -7.68
CA LYS A 127 14.60 0.73 -8.61
C LYS A 127 13.58 -0.12 -7.87
N ILE A 128 12.42 -0.29 -8.45
CA ILE A 128 11.39 -1.19 -7.92
C ILE A 128 11.83 -2.63 -8.24
N ALA A 129 12.17 -3.38 -7.19
CA ALA A 129 12.75 -4.71 -7.30
C ALA A 129 11.74 -5.84 -7.01
N GLU A 130 10.61 -5.52 -6.33
CA GLU A 130 9.67 -6.55 -5.91
C GLU A 130 8.27 -5.95 -5.67
N HIS A 131 7.23 -6.73 -5.93
CA HIS A 131 5.83 -6.31 -5.81
C HIS A 131 4.95 -7.44 -5.26
N TRP A 132 4.14 -7.09 -4.28
CA TRP A 132 3.05 -7.90 -3.73
C TRP A 132 1.75 -7.12 -3.84
N ASP A 133 0.65 -7.80 -4.03
CA ASP A 133 -0.67 -7.20 -4.06
C ASP A 133 -1.78 -8.16 -3.63
N ASN A 134 -2.92 -7.60 -3.27
CA ASN A 134 -4.23 -8.23 -3.32
C ASN A 134 -5.17 -7.31 -4.09
N LEU A 135 -6.06 -7.88 -4.92
CA LEU A 135 -7.07 -7.15 -5.67
C LEU A 135 -8.43 -7.81 -5.51
N VAL A 136 -9.48 -6.99 -5.33
CA VAL A 136 -10.87 -7.45 -5.32
C VAL A 136 -11.75 -6.53 -6.13
N ALA A 137 -12.84 -7.05 -6.68
CA ALA A 137 -13.86 -6.22 -7.31
C ALA A 137 -14.37 -5.16 -6.30
N LYS A 138 -14.46 -3.91 -6.75
CA LYS A 138 -15.05 -2.85 -5.94
C LYS A 138 -16.53 -3.15 -5.70
N ALA A 139 -16.90 -3.24 -4.43
CA ALA A 139 -18.25 -3.59 -4.02
C ALA A 139 -19.12 -2.36 -3.74
N THR A 140 -20.42 -2.58 -3.56
CA THR A 140 -21.35 -1.61 -2.99
C THR A 140 -20.99 -1.30 -1.53
N PRO A 141 -21.43 -0.16 -0.99
CA PRO A 141 -21.19 0.20 0.41
C PRO A 141 -21.61 -0.90 1.38
N ASN A 142 -20.89 -1.00 2.51
CA ASN A 142 -21.17 -1.91 3.59
C ASN A 142 -22.47 -1.52 4.35
N PRO A 143 -22.91 -2.32 5.36
CA PRO A 143 -24.15 -2.02 6.10
C PRO A 143 -24.19 -0.66 6.81
N SER A 144 -23.03 -0.02 7.06
CA SER A 144 -22.93 1.35 7.60
C SER A 144 -22.83 2.43 6.51
N GLY A 145 -22.94 2.07 5.23
CA GLY A 145 -22.85 2.99 4.10
C GLY A 145 -21.41 3.39 3.73
N ARG A 146 -20.39 2.70 4.29
CA ARG A 146 -18.98 2.93 3.98
C ARG A 146 -18.57 2.19 2.73
N THR A 147 -17.66 2.80 1.95
CA THR A 147 -17.02 2.13 0.81
C THR A 147 -15.62 1.64 1.17
N GLN A 148 -15.06 0.76 0.35
CA GLN A 148 -13.69 0.24 0.53
C GLN A 148 -12.61 1.32 0.42
N ILE A 149 -12.91 2.51 -0.04
CA ILE A 149 -11.94 3.56 -0.40
C ILE A 149 -12.16 4.91 0.29
N ASP A 150 -13.29 5.14 0.92
CA ASP A 150 -13.52 6.39 1.69
C ASP A 150 -12.80 6.38 3.05
N GLY A 151 -13.12 7.34 3.89
CA GLY A 151 -12.49 7.53 5.20
C GLY A 151 -11.21 8.36 5.16
N THR A 152 -10.45 8.29 6.25
CA THR A 152 -9.29 9.15 6.48
C THR A 152 -8.13 8.84 5.51
N MET A 153 -7.57 9.89 4.89
CA MET A 153 -6.38 9.78 4.02
C MET A 153 -5.16 10.49 4.60
N GLU A 154 -5.36 11.33 5.61
CA GLU A 154 -4.30 12.18 6.15
C GLU A 154 -3.32 11.37 6.99
N LEU A 155 -2.05 11.42 6.59
CA LEU A 155 -0.93 10.85 7.33
C LEU A 155 -0.53 11.79 8.47
N LYS A 156 -0.61 11.30 9.71
CA LYS A 156 -0.33 12.04 10.96
C LYS A 156 0.59 11.23 11.89
N ASP A 157 0.97 11.81 13.01
CA ASP A 157 1.67 11.13 14.10
C ASP A 157 2.92 10.36 13.65
N LEU A 158 3.74 10.98 12.77
CA LEU A 158 4.96 10.37 12.22
C LEU A 158 5.95 9.93 13.30
N ASP A 159 5.95 10.62 14.43
CA ASP A 159 6.75 10.32 15.62
C ASP A 159 6.25 9.08 16.39
N LYS A 160 5.02 8.60 16.10
CA LYS A 160 4.40 7.43 16.73
C LYS A 160 4.42 6.19 15.85
N THR A 161 5.10 6.21 14.70
CA THR A 161 5.12 5.10 13.74
C THR A 161 5.39 3.76 14.42
N GLU A 162 6.46 3.65 15.22
CA GLU A 162 6.83 2.39 15.86
C GLU A 162 5.87 1.97 16.96
N VAL A 163 5.34 2.93 17.74
CA VAL A 163 4.33 2.66 18.78
C VAL A 163 3.05 2.10 18.14
N ASN A 164 2.61 2.68 17.03
CA ASN A 164 1.43 2.24 16.31
C ASN A 164 1.66 0.89 15.62
N ARG A 165 2.85 0.64 15.07
CA ARG A 165 3.26 -0.65 14.54
C ARG A 165 3.16 -1.75 15.60
N GLU A 166 3.74 -1.53 16.78
CA GLU A 166 3.72 -2.51 17.87
C GLU A 166 2.30 -2.72 18.43
N LEU A 167 1.46 -1.68 18.50
CA LEU A 167 0.04 -1.81 18.86
C LEU A 167 -0.66 -2.81 17.92
N VAL A 168 -0.51 -2.64 16.61
CA VAL A 168 -1.16 -3.50 15.61
C VAL A 168 -0.55 -4.90 15.59
N LYS A 169 0.77 -5.05 15.75
CA LYS A 169 1.41 -6.38 15.89
C LYS A 169 0.87 -7.15 17.10
N ASN A 170 0.68 -6.47 18.23
CA ASN A 170 0.09 -7.09 19.41
C ASN A 170 -1.38 -7.45 19.16
N PHE A 171 -2.15 -6.59 18.49
CA PHE A 171 -3.54 -6.89 18.09
C PHE A 171 -3.61 -8.11 17.15
N LEU A 172 -2.71 -8.20 16.17
CA LEU A 172 -2.62 -9.36 15.29
C LEU A 172 -2.35 -10.64 16.08
N TYR A 173 -1.39 -10.63 16.98
CA TYR A 173 -1.06 -11.79 17.80
C TYR A 173 -2.17 -12.15 18.77
N ASP A 174 -2.65 -11.19 19.56
CA ASP A 174 -3.63 -11.44 20.61
C ASP A 174 -5.01 -11.81 20.02
N VAL A 175 -5.49 -11.03 19.05
CA VAL A 175 -6.88 -11.10 18.58
C VAL A 175 -7.02 -11.84 17.26
N MET A 176 -6.29 -11.40 16.20
CA MET A 176 -6.50 -11.97 14.87
C MET A 176 -6.00 -13.42 14.77
N GLN A 177 -4.89 -13.75 15.44
CA GLN A 177 -4.41 -15.13 15.56
C GLN A 177 -5.07 -15.93 16.71
N GLY A 178 -5.94 -15.27 17.52
CA GLY A 178 -6.75 -15.93 18.53
C GLY A 178 -6.02 -16.37 19.80
N ASN A 179 -4.83 -15.79 20.09
CA ASN A 179 -4.07 -16.17 21.30
C ASN A 179 -4.71 -15.59 22.58
N HIS A 180 -5.27 -14.38 22.50
CA HIS A 180 -5.88 -13.66 23.62
C HIS A 180 -7.11 -12.85 23.15
N PRO A 181 -8.17 -13.49 22.61
CA PRO A 181 -9.32 -12.78 22.05
C PRO A 181 -10.08 -11.94 23.08
N GLU A 182 -9.95 -12.25 24.37
CA GLU A 182 -10.54 -11.49 25.49
C GLU A 182 -10.00 -10.06 25.57
N LYS A 183 -8.81 -9.78 25.02
CA LYS A 183 -8.20 -8.46 24.98
C LYS A 183 -8.75 -7.55 23.85
N THR A 184 -9.64 -8.05 23.00
CA THR A 184 -10.19 -7.24 21.90
C THR A 184 -10.61 -5.84 22.34
N PRO A 185 -11.34 -5.62 23.45
CA PRO A 185 -11.74 -4.27 23.88
C PRO A 185 -10.57 -3.34 24.21
N ASP A 186 -9.40 -3.89 24.56
CA ASP A 186 -8.22 -3.08 24.92
C ASP A 186 -7.63 -2.33 23.73
N TYR A 187 -7.89 -2.79 22.53
CA TYR A 187 -7.37 -2.22 21.28
C TYR A 187 -8.26 -1.12 20.68
N PHE A 188 -9.49 -0.96 21.16
CA PHE A 188 -10.47 -0.05 20.59
C PHE A 188 -10.98 0.97 21.63
N ASP A 189 -11.54 2.08 21.14
CA ASP A 189 -12.22 3.07 21.99
C ASP A 189 -13.74 2.80 21.97
N GLY A 190 -14.17 1.84 22.79
CA GLY A 190 -15.55 1.41 22.85
C GLY A 190 -16.06 0.91 21.50
N ASP A 191 -17.19 1.43 21.04
CA ASP A 191 -17.85 1.05 19.79
C ASP A 191 -17.66 2.07 18.65
N THR A 192 -16.64 2.95 18.74
CA THR A 192 -16.41 4.03 17.75
C THR A 192 -15.62 3.60 16.51
N TYR A 193 -15.25 2.34 16.41
CA TYR A 193 -14.47 1.76 15.32
C TYR A 193 -15.16 1.86 13.95
N ILE A 194 -14.47 2.44 12.97
CA ILE A 194 -14.97 2.62 11.60
C ILE A 194 -14.50 1.45 10.74
N GLN A 195 -15.44 0.85 9.99
CA GLN A 195 -15.18 -0.34 9.20
C GLN A 195 -15.45 -0.10 7.71
N HIS A 196 -14.49 -0.50 6.86
CA HIS A 196 -14.62 -0.42 5.40
C HIS A 196 -14.67 -1.79 4.70
N ASN A 197 -14.62 -2.90 5.46
CA ASN A 197 -14.93 -4.22 4.91
C ASN A 197 -16.36 -4.25 4.39
N THR A 198 -16.58 -4.86 3.24
CA THR A 198 -17.84 -4.81 2.50
C THR A 198 -19.00 -5.52 3.19
N GLY A 199 -18.71 -6.45 4.11
CA GLY A 199 -19.70 -7.26 4.84
C GLY A 199 -19.88 -6.85 6.29
N ILE A 200 -19.13 -5.87 6.81
CA ILE A 200 -19.07 -5.57 8.25
C ILE A 200 -19.53 -4.13 8.51
N ALA A 201 -20.43 -3.94 9.46
CA ALA A 201 -20.85 -2.61 9.94
C ALA A 201 -19.79 -1.99 10.88
N ASP A 202 -19.88 -0.67 11.10
CA ASP A 202 -19.07 0.07 12.07
C ASP A 202 -19.24 -0.51 13.49
N GLY A 203 -18.23 -0.29 14.32
CA GLY A 203 -18.18 -0.66 15.74
C GLY A 203 -17.74 -2.10 15.99
N LEU A 204 -17.31 -2.36 17.22
CA LEU A 204 -17.09 -3.73 17.68
C LEU A 204 -18.40 -4.53 17.67
N SER A 205 -19.53 -3.87 17.87
CA SER A 205 -20.87 -4.46 17.74
C SER A 205 -21.12 -4.95 16.32
N GLY A 206 -20.75 -4.18 15.29
CA GLY A 206 -20.85 -4.57 13.88
C GLY A 206 -19.92 -5.73 13.53
N LEU A 207 -18.67 -5.67 13.98
CA LEU A 207 -17.71 -6.76 13.84
C LEU A 207 -18.21 -8.06 14.51
N GLY A 208 -18.67 -7.97 15.76
CA GLY A 208 -19.20 -9.11 16.49
C GLY A 208 -20.43 -9.74 15.82
N ALA A 209 -21.33 -8.91 15.28
CA ALA A 209 -22.50 -9.38 14.54
C ALA A 209 -22.10 -10.12 13.25
N ALA A 210 -21.12 -9.60 12.51
CA ALA A 210 -20.61 -10.24 11.30
C ALA A 210 -19.95 -11.59 11.61
N LEU A 211 -19.08 -11.65 12.61
CA LEU A 211 -18.42 -12.91 13.03
C LEU A 211 -19.44 -13.94 13.50
N ALA A 212 -20.48 -13.52 14.25
CA ALA A 212 -21.57 -14.41 14.67
C ALA A 212 -22.40 -14.92 13.48
N ALA A 213 -22.59 -14.11 12.43
CA ALA A 213 -23.27 -14.52 11.21
C ALA A 213 -22.44 -15.55 10.40
N LEU A 214 -21.13 -15.37 10.30
CA LEU A 214 -20.22 -16.33 9.69
C LEU A 214 -20.21 -17.66 10.45
N ALA A 215 -20.14 -17.61 11.78
CA ALA A 215 -20.14 -18.79 12.63
C ALA A 215 -21.42 -19.63 12.48
N LYS A 216 -22.60 -19.00 12.27
CA LYS A 216 -23.85 -19.70 11.99
C LYS A 216 -23.85 -20.45 10.67
N GLN A 217 -22.97 -20.08 9.74
CA GLN A 217 -22.78 -20.71 8.43
C GLN A 217 -21.60 -21.68 8.42
N ASP A 218 -20.99 -21.94 9.58
CA ASP A 218 -19.75 -22.72 9.75
C ASP A 218 -18.57 -22.15 8.95
N ILE A 219 -18.57 -20.82 8.73
CA ILE A 219 -17.49 -20.11 8.07
C ILE A 219 -16.56 -19.56 9.15
N GLN A 220 -15.30 -19.98 9.10
CA GLN A 220 -14.25 -19.49 9.99
C GLN A 220 -13.27 -18.60 9.22
N MET A 221 -12.85 -17.51 9.86
CA MET A 221 -11.75 -16.66 9.41
C MET A 221 -10.57 -16.90 10.33
N ILE A 222 -9.49 -17.42 9.77
CA ILE A 222 -8.31 -17.85 10.53
C ILE A 222 -7.08 -17.14 9.99
N TYR A 223 -6.32 -16.51 10.88
CA TYR A 223 -5.01 -15.92 10.59
C TYR A 223 -3.93 -16.84 11.16
N THR A 224 -3.06 -17.37 10.29
CA THR A 224 -1.99 -18.30 10.71
C THR A 224 -0.64 -17.62 10.79
N THR A 225 -0.26 -16.87 9.76
CA THR A 225 1.08 -16.27 9.63
C THR A 225 0.95 -14.79 9.26
N VAL A 226 1.70 -13.94 9.94
CA VAL A 226 1.89 -12.52 9.57
C VAL A 226 3.23 -12.42 8.84
N HIS A 227 3.19 -12.10 7.55
CA HIS A 227 4.37 -12.03 6.69
C HIS A 227 5.03 -10.66 6.71
N GLN A 228 4.24 -9.58 6.70
CA GLN A 228 4.74 -8.21 6.67
C GLN A 228 3.88 -7.30 7.54
N VAL A 229 4.51 -6.32 8.19
CA VAL A 229 3.82 -5.20 8.86
C VAL A 229 4.54 -3.92 8.48
N LEU A 230 3.89 -3.07 7.70
CA LEU A 230 4.39 -1.77 7.25
C LEU A 230 3.66 -0.67 8.02
N ALA A 231 4.37 0.39 8.40
CA ALA A 231 3.76 1.51 9.11
C ALA A 231 4.39 2.84 8.73
N GLN A 232 3.56 3.87 8.70
CA GLN A 232 4.00 5.26 8.72
C GLN A 232 2.96 6.10 9.46
N GLY A 233 3.39 6.78 10.52
CA GLY A 233 2.50 7.61 11.33
C GLY A 233 1.36 6.81 11.93
N ASN A 234 0.15 7.26 11.63
CA ASN A 234 -1.11 6.68 12.10
C ASN A 234 -1.61 5.48 11.27
N PHE A 235 -0.96 5.13 10.14
CA PHE A 235 -1.35 3.98 9.32
C PHE A 235 -0.42 2.78 9.53
N VAL A 236 -1.02 1.59 9.66
CA VAL A 236 -0.32 0.31 9.76
C VAL A 236 -1.01 -0.70 8.85
N LEU A 237 -0.25 -1.27 7.91
CA LEU A 237 -0.68 -2.36 7.04
C LEU A 237 -0.10 -3.68 7.53
N ALA A 238 -0.89 -4.73 7.59
CA ALA A 238 -0.39 -6.09 7.72
C ALA A 238 -0.74 -6.93 6.50
N VAL A 239 0.18 -7.82 6.16
CA VAL A 239 0.00 -8.88 5.17
C VAL A 239 0.04 -10.20 5.91
N SER A 240 -1.06 -10.94 5.86
CA SER A 240 -1.20 -12.19 6.59
C SER A 240 -1.71 -13.31 5.69
N GLU A 241 -1.41 -14.53 6.11
CA GLU A 241 -1.90 -15.76 5.49
C GLU A 241 -2.82 -16.50 6.46
N GLY A 242 -3.80 -17.19 5.91
CA GLY A 242 -4.70 -18.02 6.70
C GLY A 242 -5.75 -18.70 5.85
N THR A 243 -6.97 -18.87 6.40
CA THR A 243 -8.09 -19.44 5.66
C THR A 243 -9.37 -18.65 5.92
N PHE A 244 -10.23 -18.55 4.89
CA PHE A 244 -11.59 -18.08 5.02
C PHE A 244 -12.55 -19.16 4.50
N GLY A 245 -13.41 -19.68 5.37
CA GLY A 245 -14.29 -20.81 5.03
C GLY A 245 -13.51 -22.05 4.58
N GLY A 246 -12.30 -22.26 5.08
CA GLY A 246 -11.42 -23.36 4.71
C GLY A 246 -10.58 -23.13 3.44
N ALA A 247 -10.85 -22.07 2.65
CA ALA A 247 -10.05 -21.73 1.49
C ALA A 247 -8.77 -20.96 1.90
N PRO A 248 -7.58 -21.30 1.38
CA PRO A 248 -6.36 -20.51 1.60
C PRO A 248 -6.57 -19.06 1.19
N THR A 249 -6.24 -18.13 2.08
CA THR A 249 -6.55 -16.72 1.91
C THR A 249 -5.37 -15.83 2.27
N SER A 250 -5.12 -14.85 1.42
CA SER A 250 -4.22 -13.72 1.68
C SER A 250 -5.05 -12.55 2.20
N TYR A 251 -4.65 -12.01 3.35
CA TYR A 251 -5.28 -10.89 4.03
C TYR A 251 -4.35 -9.68 3.97
N TYR A 252 -4.82 -8.58 3.43
CA TYR A 252 -4.18 -7.27 3.49
C TYR A 252 -5.09 -6.37 4.30
N ASP A 253 -4.67 -6.05 5.52
CA ASP A 253 -5.43 -5.28 6.49
C ASP A 253 -4.72 -3.96 6.77
N LEU A 254 -5.39 -2.84 6.50
CA LEU A 254 -4.90 -1.50 6.80
C LEU A 254 -5.67 -0.93 7.98
N TRP A 255 -4.96 -0.57 9.03
CA TRP A 255 -5.55 0.11 10.19
C TRP A 255 -5.05 1.54 10.30
N ARG A 256 -5.93 2.41 10.77
CA ARG A 256 -5.58 3.72 11.29
C ARG A 256 -5.67 3.73 12.81
N VAL A 257 -4.59 4.18 13.42
CA VAL A 257 -4.48 4.32 14.89
C VAL A 257 -4.73 5.78 15.27
N GLU A 258 -5.52 6.00 16.29
CA GLU A 258 -5.81 7.31 16.87
C GLU A 258 -5.83 7.21 18.39
N ASN A 259 -5.10 8.10 19.08
CA ASN A 259 -5.00 8.11 20.55
C ASN A 259 -4.60 6.75 21.16
N GLY A 260 -3.75 5.99 20.47
CA GLY A 260 -3.30 4.66 20.94
C GLY A 260 -4.37 3.57 20.83
N LYS A 261 -5.38 3.75 19.99
CA LYS A 261 -6.45 2.78 19.71
C LYS A 261 -6.63 2.60 18.21
N ILE A 262 -7.07 1.43 17.79
CA ILE A 262 -7.48 1.16 16.41
C ILE A 262 -8.83 1.87 16.19
N ALA A 263 -8.84 2.84 15.28
CA ALA A 263 -10.00 3.70 15.03
C ALA A 263 -10.69 3.39 13.71
N GLU A 264 -9.99 2.83 12.72
CA GLU A 264 -10.52 2.62 11.37
C GLU A 264 -9.78 1.47 10.68
N HIS A 265 -10.48 0.73 9.81
CA HIS A 265 -9.96 -0.46 9.13
C HIS A 265 -10.47 -0.57 7.70
N TRP A 266 -9.56 -0.90 6.79
CA TRP A 266 -9.81 -1.31 5.41
C TRP A 266 -9.13 -2.65 5.16
N ASP A 267 -9.70 -3.45 4.29
CA ASP A 267 -9.08 -4.72 3.91
C ASP A 267 -9.27 -5.05 2.42
N VAL A 268 -8.37 -5.89 1.94
CA VAL A 268 -8.49 -6.60 0.66
C VAL A 268 -8.10 -8.05 0.91
N MET A 269 -9.11 -8.93 0.87
CA MET A 269 -8.93 -10.37 1.03
C MET A 269 -8.95 -11.05 -0.33
N GLU A 270 -8.01 -11.96 -0.58
CA GLU A 270 -7.93 -12.70 -1.83
C GLU A 270 -7.74 -14.19 -1.54
N THR A 271 -8.55 -15.04 -2.17
CA THR A 271 -8.31 -16.47 -2.14
C THR A 271 -7.04 -16.79 -2.92
N ILE A 272 -6.10 -17.48 -2.28
CA ILE A 272 -4.87 -17.93 -2.94
C ILE A 272 -5.23 -19.00 -3.96
N ALA A 273 -4.97 -18.72 -5.22
CA ALA A 273 -5.29 -19.62 -6.34
C ALA A 273 -4.55 -20.96 -6.24
N ASP A 274 -5.12 -22.00 -6.84
CA ASP A 274 -4.46 -23.30 -6.93
C ASP A 274 -3.08 -23.16 -7.60
N LYS A 275 -2.07 -23.79 -7.01
CA LYS A 275 -0.68 -23.71 -7.43
C LYS A 275 -0.46 -24.12 -8.90
N ALA A 276 -1.33 -24.97 -9.45
CA ALA A 276 -1.30 -25.37 -10.85
C ALA A 276 -1.64 -24.24 -11.83
N THR A 277 -2.28 -23.16 -11.35
CA THR A 277 -2.67 -22.00 -12.17
C THR A 277 -1.67 -20.84 -12.12
N TRP A 278 -0.65 -20.91 -11.25
CA TRP A 278 0.31 -19.82 -11.05
C TRP A 278 1.15 -19.55 -12.30
N GLN A 279 1.27 -18.29 -12.65
CA GLN A 279 2.08 -17.84 -13.79
C GLN A 279 3.54 -17.52 -13.39
N ASN A 280 3.85 -17.53 -12.10
CA ASN A 280 5.20 -17.42 -11.55
C ASN A 280 5.38 -18.42 -10.39
N LYS A 281 6.62 -18.55 -9.88
CA LYS A 281 6.97 -19.50 -8.81
C LYS A 281 7.44 -18.80 -7.53
N ASN A 282 7.25 -17.49 -7.41
CA ASN A 282 7.77 -16.69 -6.29
C ASN A 282 6.93 -16.88 -5.02
N GLY A 283 5.70 -17.39 -5.14
CA GLY A 283 4.74 -17.47 -4.03
C GLY A 283 3.93 -16.17 -3.90
N LYS A 284 2.93 -16.21 -3.01
CA LYS A 284 2.04 -15.06 -2.76
C LYS A 284 2.67 -14.05 -1.79
N PHE A 285 3.62 -14.50 -0.93
CA PHE A 285 4.21 -13.73 0.18
C PHE A 285 5.72 -13.60 0.06
#